data_cd992e70059a1d9e27143825754567b9
#
_entry.id   cd992e70059a1d9e27143825754567b9
#
_cell.length_a   1.000
_cell.length_b   1.000
_cell.length_c   1.000
_cell.angle_alpha   90.00
_cell.angle_beta   90.00
_cell.angle_gamma   90.00
#
_symmetry.space_group_name_H-M   'P 1'
#
loop_
_entity.id
_entity.type
_entity.pdbx_description
1 polymer ?
#
loop_
_entity_poly.entity_id
_entity_poly.type
_entity_poly.pdbx_seq_one_letter_code
_entity_poly.pdbx_strand_id
1 'polypeptide(L)'
;MYGCVGLFAACALAGCGKEEEENLQYLNLSDIACTFTGEDNLPFKVTVYAYADWTAESDASWAKVGDKTAESFTITVDDNPDSAERSARISLTAGALSREITVFQMASGKGCVRFRRLDDFQNLGAMSPNGRYVGGYTAEIPSGNTWYYTPVIIDTETGERQALGGPYKEAEICWFHGTFAVSDNGEVFYQDSNTSGTMIFDLTGGHYAPEAPEGVSRVPSVQATSLGGKYWVGYVRNDSDRLYHPIKWTDGVPEWLPMPEKDFRGYDFTTGVMARGVSADGGVIYGTTWERDDSGMVYWKDGEVKYVGHDVHTITPCQLYDANWELFDWNLANGVTCTAERTNISPSGKWIAGAYKTEEERNHQLVETGDYPAFYNTETEKTTIFEDYNGYYAATVTDDGLGVIQSRYGTEGYVVDVEAKCAVGSVSQWVYDTYGIVIPNDCGIIAFSPDLTRV
;
A
#
# COMPACT_ATOMS: atom_id res chain seq x y z
N MET A 1 26.72 -5.60 5.96
CA MET A 1 28.07 -5.40 5.32
C MET A 1 28.72 -6.77 5.16
N TYR A 2 28.46 -7.46 4.05
CA TYR A 2 29.30 -8.57 3.58
C TYR A 2 29.32 -8.52 2.04
N GLY A 3 30.47 -8.12 1.52
CA GLY A 3 30.71 -8.07 0.10
C GLY A 3 31.15 -9.46 -0.40
N CYS A 4 30.54 -9.90 -1.49
CA CYS A 4 31.11 -10.97 -2.33
C CYS A 4 31.98 -10.34 -3.41
N VAL A 5 33.29 -10.52 -3.29
CA VAL A 5 34.29 -10.22 -4.31
C VAL A 5 34.30 -11.39 -5.28
N GLY A 6 33.83 -11.18 -6.50
CA GLY A 6 33.98 -12.12 -7.62
C GLY A 6 35.34 -11.91 -8.28
N LEU A 7 36.16 -12.94 -8.26
CA LEU A 7 37.46 -13.02 -8.90
C LEU A 7 37.30 -13.22 -10.42
N PHE A 8 37.70 -12.24 -11.22
CA PHE A 8 37.89 -12.43 -12.66
C PHE A 8 39.29 -13.01 -12.92
N ALA A 9 39.31 -14.26 -13.37
CA ALA A 9 40.52 -14.84 -13.97
C ALA A 9 40.46 -14.65 -15.50
N ALA A 10 41.29 -13.80 -16.03
CA ALA A 10 41.50 -13.67 -17.46
C ALA A 10 42.46 -14.78 -17.93
N CYS A 11 41.95 -15.74 -18.69
CA CYS A 11 42.81 -16.61 -19.52
C CYS A 11 42.63 -16.20 -20.98
N ALA A 12 43.66 -15.54 -21.51
CA ALA A 12 43.80 -15.36 -22.95
C ALA A 12 44.38 -16.64 -23.55
N LEU A 13 43.61 -17.34 -24.39
CA LEU A 13 44.13 -18.30 -25.37
C LEU A 13 43.49 -17.99 -26.72
N ALA A 14 44.35 -17.62 -27.65
CA ALA A 14 44.02 -17.49 -29.05
C ALA A 14 43.69 -18.87 -29.63
N GLY A 15 42.45 -19.06 -30.09
CA GLY A 15 42.02 -20.17 -30.86
C GLY A 15 40.97 -19.69 -31.84
N CYS A 16 41.31 -19.64 -33.14
CA CYS A 16 40.41 -19.36 -34.24
C CYS A 16 39.45 -20.58 -34.39
N GLY A 17 38.31 -20.51 -33.72
CA GLY A 17 37.15 -21.36 -33.91
C GLY A 17 35.96 -20.42 -34.09
N LYS A 18 35.19 -20.63 -35.13
CA LYS A 18 33.85 -20.02 -35.24
C LYS A 18 33.08 -20.48 -34.00
N GLU A 19 32.83 -19.55 -33.06
CA GLU A 19 31.81 -19.79 -32.06
C GLU A 19 30.50 -19.91 -32.80
N GLU A 20 29.92 -21.11 -32.82
CA GLU A 20 28.50 -21.26 -33.06
C GLU A 20 27.83 -20.53 -31.90
N GLU A 21 27.20 -19.39 -32.19
CA GLU A 21 26.28 -18.75 -31.25
C GLU A 21 25.26 -19.84 -30.86
N GLU A 22 25.35 -20.33 -29.64
CA GLU A 22 24.30 -21.18 -29.07
C GLU A 22 23.03 -20.31 -29.09
N ASN A 23 22.16 -20.60 -30.05
CA ASN A 23 20.88 -19.93 -30.22
C ASN A 23 20.00 -20.36 -29.04
N LEU A 24 20.11 -19.65 -27.92
CA LEU A 24 19.33 -19.89 -26.72
C LEU A 24 17.85 -19.84 -27.07
N GLN A 25 17.21 -20.99 -27.06
CA GLN A 25 15.78 -21.11 -27.28
C GLN A 25 15.05 -20.72 -26.00
N TYR A 26 14.17 -19.75 -26.05
CA TYR A 26 13.32 -19.34 -24.91
C TYR A 26 11.92 -18.96 -25.39
N LEU A 27 10.95 -19.21 -24.52
CA LEU A 27 9.57 -18.75 -24.63
C LEU A 27 9.07 -18.48 -23.22
N ASN A 28 8.98 -17.21 -22.84
CA ASN A 28 8.49 -16.76 -21.55
C ASN A 28 7.28 -15.86 -21.75
N LEU A 29 6.40 -15.85 -20.77
CA LEU A 29 5.16 -15.06 -20.78
C LEU A 29 5.14 -14.18 -19.55
N SER A 30 4.51 -13.01 -19.67
CA SER A 30 4.26 -12.16 -18.51
C SER A 30 3.31 -12.83 -17.51
N ASP A 31 2.39 -13.69 -18.02
CA ASP A 31 1.34 -14.32 -17.22
C ASP A 31 1.11 -15.76 -17.65
N ILE A 32 0.80 -16.63 -16.69
CA ILE A 32 0.46 -18.05 -16.91
C ILE A 32 -1.01 -18.34 -16.61
N ALA A 33 -1.74 -17.37 -16.06
CA ALA A 33 -3.16 -17.48 -15.79
C ALA A 33 -3.79 -16.08 -15.81
N CYS A 34 -5.08 -15.99 -16.16
CA CYS A 34 -5.89 -14.80 -16.04
C CYS A 34 -7.33 -15.16 -15.64
N THR A 35 -7.98 -14.25 -14.91
CA THR A 35 -9.35 -14.43 -14.44
C THR A 35 -10.25 -13.32 -14.97
N PHE A 36 -11.43 -13.69 -15.43
CA PHE A 36 -12.44 -12.79 -15.94
C PHE A 36 -13.73 -12.92 -15.12
N THR A 37 -14.48 -11.84 -15.06
CA THR A 37 -15.85 -11.84 -14.50
C THR A 37 -16.82 -12.54 -15.44
N GLY A 38 -18.05 -12.79 -14.98
CA GLY A 38 -19.08 -13.36 -15.84
C GLY A 38 -19.42 -12.48 -17.05
N GLU A 39 -19.37 -11.16 -16.90
CA GLU A 39 -19.86 -10.19 -17.87
C GLU A 39 -18.94 -8.96 -17.96
N ASP A 40 -19.04 -8.16 -19.02
CA ASP A 40 -18.39 -6.85 -19.21
C ASP A 40 -16.86 -6.83 -19.07
N ASN A 41 -16.19 -7.85 -19.56
CA ASN A 41 -14.75 -8.00 -19.43
C ASN A 41 -13.97 -7.13 -20.43
N LEU A 42 -12.88 -6.51 -19.95
CA LEU A 42 -11.90 -5.83 -20.78
C LEU A 42 -10.86 -6.83 -21.31
N PRO A 43 -10.22 -6.54 -22.49
CA PRO A 43 -9.12 -7.34 -22.97
C PRO A 43 -7.96 -7.42 -21.97
N PHE A 44 -7.42 -8.63 -21.78
CA PHE A 44 -6.25 -8.88 -20.97
C PHE A 44 -5.02 -8.99 -21.87
N LYS A 45 -4.00 -8.16 -21.65
CA LYS A 45 -2.77 -8.14 -22.48
C LYS A 45 -1.72 -9.08 -21.87
N VAL A 46 -1.15 -9.92 -22.71
CA VAL A 46 -0.03 -10.80 -22.38
C VAL A 46 1.20 -10.38 -23.18
N THR A 47 2.33 -10.19 -22.49
CA THR A 47 3.63 -9.96 -23.13
C THR A 47 4.34 -11.27 -23.37
N VAL A 48 4.93 -11.44 -24.56
CA VAL A 48 5.59 -12.66 -25.00
C VAL A 48 7.07 -12.37 -25.26
N TYR A 49 7.95 -13.12 -24.61
CA TYR A 49 9.38 -13.10 -24.85
C TYR A 49 9.75 -14.41 -25.53
N ALA A 50 9.98 -14.39 -26.83
CA ALA A 50 10.25 -15.58 -27.61
C ALA A 50 11.50 -15.39 -28.49
N TYR A 51 12.26 -16.47 -28.67
CA TYR A 51 13.44 -16.48 -29.54
C TYR A 51 13.10 -16.58 -31.04
N ALA A 52 11.86 -16.89 -31.38
CA ALA A 52 11.39 -17.09 -32.76
C ALA A 52 9.93 -16.63 -32.88
N ASP A 53 9.43 -16.57 -34.09
CA ASP A 53 8.01 -16.35 -34.35
C ASP A 53 7.15 -17.36 -33.58
N TRP A 54 6.07 -16.88 -33.00
CA TRP A 54 5.21 -17.66 -32.13
C TRP A 54 3.74 -17.63 -32.58
N THR A 55 3.00 -18.66 -32.18
CA THR A 55 1.54 -18.71 -32.36
C THR A 55 0.85 -18.88 -31.02
N ALA A 56 -0.40 -18.45 -30.93
CA ALA A 56 -1.26 -18.65 -29.76
C ALA A 56 -2.63 -19.13 -30.23
N GLU A 57 -3.14 -20.18 -29.59
CA GLU A 57 -4.43 -20.79 -29.92
C GLU A 57 -5.20 -21.11 -28.64
N SER A 58 -6.50 -20.82 -28.64
CA SER A 58 -7.40 -21.12 -27.54
C SER A 58 -8.12 -22.45 -27.81
N ASP A 59 -8.30 -23.26 -26.78
CA ASP A 59 -9.10 -24.51 -26.82
C ASP A 59 -10.63 -24.25 -26.69
N ALA A 60 -11.03 -22.98 -26.43
CA ALA A 60 -12.43 -22.60 -26.24
C ALA A 60 -12.83 -21.39 -27.10
N SER A 61 -13.99 -21.48 -27.74
CA SER A 61 -14.48 -20.42 -28.64
C SER A 61 -14.85 -19.13 -27.92
N TRP A 62 -15.13 -19.19 -26.63
CA TRP A 62 -15.49 -18.03 -25.81
C TRP A 62 -14.27 -17.24 -25.28
N ALA A 63 -13.08 -17.82 -25.29
CA ALA A 63 -11.82 -17.16 -24.95
C ALA A 63 -11.01 -16.97 -26.26
N LYS A 64 -10.76 -15.73 -26.64
CA LYS A 64 -10.24 -15.38 -27.96
C LYS A 64 -8.88 -14.71 -27.85
N VAL A 65 -7.98 -15.05 -28.77
CA VAL A 65 -6.69 -14.38 -28.94
C VAL A 65 -6.86 -13.26 -29.96
N GLY A 66 -6.51 -12.04 -29.59
CA GLY A 66 -6.61 -10.83 -30.43
C GLY A 66 -5.34 -9.97 -30.37
N ASP A 67 -5.31 -8.88 -31.11
CA ASP A 67 -4.29 -7.81 -31.12
C ASP A 67 -2.84 -8.31 -31.07
N LYS A 68 -2.57 -9.37 -31.84
CA LYS A 68 -1.25 -10.01 -31.85
C LYS A 68 -0.19 -9.10 -32.49
N THR A 69 0.90 -8.89 -31.78
CA THR A 69 2.14 -8.25 -32.25
C THR A 69 3.29 -9.24 -32.23
N ALA A 70 4.53 -8.81 -32.42
CA ALA A 70 5.70 -9.65 -32.22
C ALA A 70 5.95 -9.98 -30.73
N GLU A 71 5.53 -9.09 -29.82
CA GLU A 71 5.89 -9.12 -28.40
C GLU A 71 4.68 -9.26 -27.46
N SER A 72 3.45 -9.28 -27.99
CA SER A 72 2.24 -9.34 -27.15
C SER A 72 1.01 -9.78 -27.92
N PHE A 73 -0.03 -10.18 -27.18
CA PHE A 73 -1.39 -10.39 -27.67
C PHE A 73 -2.39 -10.05 -26.57
N THR A 74 -3.67 -9.95 -26.93
CA THR A 74 -4.77 -9.78 -25.97
C THR A 74 -5.62 -11.04 -25.88
N ILE A 75 -6.14 -11.30 -24.68
CA ILE A 75 -7.17 -12.30 -24.42
C ILE A 75 -8.47 -11.57 -24.18
N THR A 76 -9.51 -11.90 -24.96
CA THR A 76 -10.87 -11.42 -24.75
C THR A 76 -11.79 -12.62 -24.50
N VAL A 77 -12.84 -12.41 -23.70
CA VAL A 77 -13.82 -13.44 -23.41
C VAL A 77 -15.22 -12.97 -23.72
N ASP A 78 -16.06 -13.86 -24.23
CA ASP A 78 -17.50 -13.62 -24.34
C ASP A 78 -18.14 -13.75 -22.95
N ASP A 79 -19.23 -13.03 -22.68
CA ASP A 79 -19.99 -13.14 -21.43
C ASP A 79 -20.35 -14.59 -21.13
N ASN A 80 -20.23 -14.97 -19.85
CA ASN A 80 -20.62 -16.30 -19.40
C ASN A 80 -22.12 -16.29 -19.01
N PRO A 81 -23.01 -16.89 -19.81
CA PRO A 81 -24.43 -16.90 -19.48
C PRO A 81 -24.79 -17.90 -18.40
N ASP A 82 -23.85 -18.81 -18.04
CA ASP A 82 -24.12 -19.93 -17.15
C ASP A 82 -23.94 -19.56 -15.66
N SER A 83 -24.65 -20.22 -14.79
CA SER A 83 -24.48 -20.12 -13.33
C SER A 83 -23.26 -20.89 -12.79
N ALA A 84 -22.42 -21.45 -13.69
CA ALA A 84 -21.19 -22.16 -13.36
C ALA A 84 -19.98 -21.41 -13.93
N GLU A 85 -18.88 -21.48 -13.20
CA GLU A 85 -17.56 -21.03 -13.69
C GLU A 85 -17.09 -21.88 -14.86
N ARG A 86 -16.25 -21.29 -15.72
CA ARG A 86 -15.65 -22.01 -16.84
C ARG A 86 -14.17 -21.68 -16.99
N SER A 87 -13.42 -22.61 -17.58
CA SER A 87 -12.00 -22.41 -17.85
C SER A 87 -11.65 -22.79 -19.28
N ALA A 88 -10.60 -22.15 -19.81
CA ALA A 88 -10.01 -22.44 -21.11
C ALA A 88 -8.48 -22.41 -21.01
N ARG A 89 -7.81 -22.93 -22.04
CA ARG A 89 -6.36 -22.85 -22.18
C ARG A 89 -6.00 -22.16 -23.46
N ILE A 90 -5.00 -21.29 -23.36
CA ILE A 90 -4.35 -20.70 -24.53
C ILE A 90 -2.95 -21.30 -24.63
N SER A 91 -2.71 -22.04 -25.68
CA SER A 91 -1.43 -22.69 -25.96
C SER A 91 -0.60 -21.79 -26.87
N LEU A 92 0.61 -21.43 -26.43
CA LEU A 92 1.59 -20.70 -27.24
C LEU A 92 2.71 -21.63 -27.68
N THR A 93 3.16 -21.46 -28.93
CA THR A 93 4.25 -22.26 -29.50
C THR A 93 5.24 -21.35 -30.22
N ALA A 94 6.54 -21.50 -29.91
CA ALA A 94 7.65 -20.85 -30.60
C ALA A 94 8.72 -21.90 -30.91
N GLY A 95 8.87 -22.27 -32.19
CA GLY A 95 9.73 -23.37 -32.60
C GLY A 95 9.35 -24.69 -31.92
N ALA A 96 10.24 -25.26 -31.10
CA ALA A 96 10.01 -26.50 -30.34
C ALA A 96 9.44 -26.24 -28.93
N LEU A 97 9.34 -24.99 -28.49
CA LEU A 97 8.86 -24.63 -27.13
C LEU A 97 7.37 -24.35 -27.12
N SER A 98 6.73 -24.81 -26.07
CA SER A 98 5.31 -24.52 -25.79
C SER A 98 5.11 -23.99 -24.38
N ARG A 99 4.13 -23.11 -24.21
CA ARG A 99 3.64 -22.59 -22.93
C ARG A 99 2.11 -22.54 -22.95
N GLU A 100 1.51 -22.60 -21.78
CA GLU A 100 0.07 -22.53 -21.63
C GLU A 100 -0.30 -21.38 -20.68
N ILE A 101 -1.42 -20.71 -20.98
CA ILE A 101 -2.09 -19.75 -20.09
C ILE A 101 -3.44 -20.35 -19.75
N THR A 102 -3.76 -20.41 -18.47
CA THR A 102 -5.09 -20.82 -18.00
C THR A 102 -5.99 -19.57 -17.91
N VAL A 103 -7.12 -19.62 -18.58
CA VAL A 103 -8.15 -18.59 -18.55
C VAL A 103 -9.31 -19.08 -17.69
N PHE A 104 -9.60 -18.38 -16.60
CA PHE A 104 -10.78 -18.63 -15.76
C PHE A 104 -11.82 -17.56 -16.01
N GLN A 105 -13.10 -17.95 -16.02
CA GLN A 105 -14.21 -17.01 -16.07
C GLN A 105 -15.28 -17.39 -15.08
N MET A 106 -15.71 -16.42 -14.29
CA MET A 106 -16.76 -16.56 -13.29
C MET A 106 -18.14 -16.84 -13.91
N ALA A 107 -19.03 -17.33 -13.08
CA ALA A 107 -20.44 -17.50 -13.43
C ALA A 107 -21.14 -16.15 -13.69
N SER A 108 -22.21 -16.15 -14.47
CA SER A 108 -23.08 -14.99 -14.67
C SER A 108 -23.61 -14.44 -13.34
N GLY A 109 -23.65 -13.10 -13.22
CA GLY A 109 -24.15 -12.39 -12.04
C GLY A 109 -23.25 -12.44 -10.80
N LYS A 110 -22.07 -13.09 -10.86
CA LYS A 110 -21.05 -12.96 -9.81
C LYS A 110 -20.16 -11.76 -10.11
N GLY A 111 -20.27 -10.82 -9.23
CA GLY A 111 -19.67 -9.51 -9.06
C GLY A 111 -18.59 -9.06 -10.07
N CYS A 112 -18.58 -7.77 -10.34
CA CYS A 112 -17.58 -7.13 -11.21
C CYS A 112 -16.18 -7.14 -10.57
N VAL A 113 -15.54 -8.31 -10.46
CA VAL A 113 -14.16 -8.39 -10.01
C VAL A 113 -13.27 -8.37 -11.25
N ARG A 114 -12.49 -7.32 -11.41
CA ARG A 114 -11.53 -7.17 -12.49
C ARG A 114 -10.13 -7.26 -11.92
N PHE A 115 -9.37 -8.29 -12.33
CA PHE A 115 -7.93 -8.29 -12.16
C PHE A 115 -7.33 -7.56 -13.36
N ARG A 116 -6.57 -6.49 -13.09
CA ARG A 116 -5.86 -5.74 -14.12
C ARG A 116 -4.40 -5.61 -13.73
N ARG A 117 -3.52 -6.04 -14.62
CA ARG A 117 -2.11 -5.72 -14.50
C ARG A 117 -1.88 -4.28 -14.95
N LEU A 118 -1.25 -3.49 -14.10
CA LEU A 118 -0.84 -2.13 -14.41
C LEU A 118 0.63 -2.18 -14.83
N ASP A 119 0.87 -2.26 -16.15
CA ASP A 119 2.23 -2.22 -16.71
C ASP A 119 2.75 -0.77 -16.75
N ASP A 120 4.09 -0.62 -16.77
CA ASP A 120 4.79 0.67 -16.92
C ASP A 120 4.78 1.63 -15.72
N PHE A 121 4.60 1.13 -14.49
CA PHE A 121 4.89 1.92 -13.30
C PHE A 121 6.30 1.67 -12.79
N GLN A 122 7.03 2.74 -12.52
CA GLN A 122 8.29 2.64 -11.77
C GLN A 122 8.06 2.74 -10.27
N ASN A 123 6.97 3.38 -9.83
CA ASN A 123 6.57 3.41 -8.45
C ASN A 123 5.06 3.67 -8.32
N LEU A 124 4.32 2.68 -7.82
CA LEU A 124 2.96 2.83 -7.35
C LEU A 124 3.02 3.32 -5.91
N GLY A 125 2.36 4.42 -5.62
CA GLY A 125 2.43 5.03 -4.30
C GLY A 125 1.22 4.77 -3.41
N ALA A 126 0.01 5.07 -3.89
CA ALA A 126 -1.21 4.97 -3.12
C ALA A 126 -2.43 4.70 -4.00
N MET A 127 -3.48 4.17 -3.39
CA MET A 127 -4.80 3.95 -3.99
C MET A 127 -5.82 4.86 -3.29
N SER A 128 -6.79 5.38 -4.04
CA SER A 128 -7.90 6.14 -3.48
C SER A 128 -8.78 5.25 -2.58
N PRO A 129 -9.47 5.81 -1.57
CA PRO A 129 -10.29 5.03 -0.65
C PRO A 129 -11.34 4.14 -1.34
N ASN A 130 -11.98 4.60 -2.42
CA ASN A 130 -12.92 3.78 -3.21
C ASN A 130 -12.21 2.82 -4.18
N GLY A 131 -10.88 2.81 -4.23
CA GLY A 131 -10.08 1.97 -5.09
C GLY A 131 -10.12 2.34 -6.58
N ARG A 132 -10.80 3.45 -6.96
CA ARG A 132 -10.92 3.84 -8.38
C ARG A 132 -9.61 4.36 -8.96
N TYR A 133 -8.86 5.13 -8.18
CA TYR A 133 -7.65 5.75 -8.66
C TYR A 133 -6.42 5.19 -7.98
N VAL A 134 -5.36 4.97 -8.75
CA VAL A 134 -4.03 4.64 -8.25
C VAL A 134 -3.06 5.72 -8.72
N GLY A 135 -2.38 6.36 -7.78
CA GLY A 135 -1.38 7.40 -8.03
C GLY A 135 0.04 6.87 -7.92
N GLY A 136 0.93 7.48 -8.67
CA GLY A 136 2.35 7.14 -8.67
C GLY A 136 3.13 8.08 -9.58
N TYR A 137 4.32 7.69 -9.94
CA TYR A 137 5.13 8.46 -10.88
C TYR A 137 5.94 7.56 -11.81
N THR A 138 6.36 8.13 -12.94
CA THR A 138 7.40 7.55 -13.78
C THR A 138 8.66 8.39 -13.68
N ALA A 139 9.81 7.75 -13.80
CA ALA A 139 11.11 8.41 -13.77
C ALA A 139 11.91 8.04 -15.01
N GLU A 140 12.54 9.04 -15.65
CA GLU A 140 13.32 8.88 -16.86
C GLU A 140 14.65 9.59 -16.76
N ILE A 141 15.69 9.06 -17.43
CA ILE A 141 16.98 9.72 -17.62
C ILE A 141 17.18 9.89 -19.13
N PRO A 142 16.67 10.98 -19.75
CA PRO A 142 16.75 11.16 -21.20
C PRO A 142 18.19 11.34 -21.70
N SER A 143 19.05 12.01 -20.93
CA SER A 143 20.47 12.18 -21.22
C SER A 143 21.25 12.68 -20.00
N GLY A 144 22.46 12.20 -19.80
CA GLY A 144 23.27 12.58 -18.64
C GLY A 144 22.82 11.91 -17.35
N ASN A 145 23.03 12.55 -16.18
CA ASN A 145 22.71 12.01 -14.86
C ASN A 145 21.51 12.73 -14.20
N THR A 146 20.65 13.37 -14.98
CA THR A 146 19.50 14.10 -14.45
C THR A 146 18.25 13.27 -14.58
N TRP A 147 17.58 13.02 -13.46
CA TRP A 147 16.28 12.37 -13.41
C TRP A 147 15.16 13.36 -13.72
N TYR A 148 14.17 12.87 -14.43
CA TYR A 148 12.91 13.55 -14.70
C TYR A 148 11.76 12.69 -14.20
N TYR A 149 10.84 13.30 -13.47
CA TYR A 149 9.70 12.64 -12.86
C TYR A 149 8.40 13.15 -13.47
N THR A 150 7.50 12.25 -13.77
CA THR A 150 6.16 12.59 -14.25
C THR A 150 5.14 12.00 -13.28
N PRO A 151 4.39 12.84 -12.54
CA PRO A 151 3.28 12.36 -11.73
C PRO A 151 2.20 11.77 -12.64
N VAL A 152 1.66 10.63 -12.24
CA VAL A 152 0.67 9.89 -13.02
C VAL A 152 -0.44 9.36 -12.14
N ILE A 153 -1.62 9.23 -12.72
CA ILE A 153 -2.78 8.58 -12.12
C ILE A 153 -3.35 7.55 -13.10
N ILE A 154 -3.85 6.44 -12.56
CA ILE A 154 -4.60 5.45 -13.32
C ILE A 154 -6.02 5.37 -12.78
N ASP A 155 -7.00 5.41 -13.66
CA ASP A 155 -8.36 5.01 -13.38
C ASP A 155 -8.46 3.48 -13.50
N THR A 156 -8.68 2.79 -12.39
CA THR A 156 -8.72 1.32 -12.33
C THR A 156 -9.95 0.74 -13.04
N GLU A 157 -11.01 1.53 -13.25
CA GLU A 157 -12.22 1.10 -13.95
C GLU A 157 -12.00 1.07 -15.46
N THR A 158 -11.39 2.14 -16.02
CA THR A 158 -11.13 2.24 -17.45
C THR A 158 -9.76 1.70 -17.86
N GLY A 159 -8.79 1.71 -16.93
CA GLY A 159 -7.37 1.45 -17.16
C GLY A 159 -6.66 2.59 -17.87
N GLU A 160 -7.30 3.72 -18.00
CA GLU A 160 -6.70 4.90 -18.59
C GLU A 160 -5.63 5.46 -17.64
N ARG A 161 -4.46 5.73 -18.20
CA ARG A 161 -3.36 6.38 -17.50
C ARG A 161 -3.26 7.82 -17.97
N GLN A 162 -3.20 8.74 -17.01
CA GLN A 162 -3.05 10.17 -17.28
C GLN A 162 -1.80 10.71 -16.58
N ALA A 163 -0.98 11.49 -17.30
CA ALA A 163 0.06 12.33 -16.71
C ALA A 163 -0.59 13.58 -16.11
N LEU A 164 -0.24 13.89 -14.87
CA LEU A 164 -0.77 15.04 -14.11
C LEU A 164 0.13 16.28 -14.26
N GLY A 165 0.97 16.32 -15.27
CA GLY A 165 1.92 17.38 -15.56
C GLY A 165 3.32 16.83 -15.82
N GLY A 166 4.33 17.71 -15.87
CA GLY A 166 5.72 17.30 -16.07
C GLY A 166 6.10 17.06 -17.54
N PRO A 167 7.25 16.41 -17.84
CA PRO A 167 8.20 15.89 -16.85
C PRO A 167 8.95 17.01 -16.09
N TYR A 168 9.20 16.79 -14.81
CA TYR A 168 9.89 17.72 -13.94
C TYR A 168 11.29 17.24 -13.62
N LYS A 169 12.27 18.16 -13.62
CA LYS A 169 13.62 17.81 -13.18
C LYS A 169 13.66 17.57 -11.67
N GLU A 170 14.50 16.64 -11.25
CA GLU A 170 14.78 16.35 -9.84
C GLU A 170 15.05 17.62 -8.99
N ALA A 171 15.72 18.62 -9.57
CA ALA A 171 15.98 19.90 -8.88
C ALA A 171 14.82 20.88 -8.82
N GLU A 172 13.78 20.70 -9.64
CA GLU A 172 12.62 21.58 -9.76
C GLU A 172 11.45 21.11 -8.90
N ILE A 173 11.26 19.80 -8.85
CA ILE A 173 10.34 19.15 -7.93
C ILE A 173 11.16 18.18 -7.11
N CYS A 174 11.42 18.55 -5.91
CA CYS A 174 12.24 17.75 -5.04
C CYS A 174 11.57 16.43 -4.74
N TRP A 175 12.26 15.38 -5.10
CA TRP A 175 12.14 14.02 -4.59
C TRP A 175 10.68 13.59 -4.32
N PHE A 176 10.08 12.93 -5.28
CA PHE A 176 8.91 12.10 -5.00
C PHE A 176 9.35 10.96 -4.06
N HIS A 177 9.53 11.24 -2.77
CA HIS A 177 9.83 10.21 -1.78
C HIS A 177 8.65 9.28 -1.52
N GLY A 178 7.50 9.56 -2.12
CA GLY A 178 6.31 8.73 -2.07
C GLY A 178 5.05 9.52 -2.40
N THR A 179 4.05 8.81 -2.89
CA THR A 179 2.67 9.26 -2.93
C THR A 179 2.06 8.90 -1.58
N PHE A 180 1.62 9.89 -0.80
CA PHE A 180 1.02 9.64 0.50
C PHE A 180 -0.44 9.24 0.40
N ALA A 181 -1.19 9.89 -0.49
CA ALA A 181 -2.60 9.64 -0.65
C ALA A 181 -3.05 9.90 -2.09
N VAL A 182 -4.19 9.33 -2.43
CA VAL A 182 -4.98 9.64 -3.62
C VAL A 182 -6.41 9.84 -3.16
N SER A 183 -7.07 10.91 -3.62
CA SER A 183 -8.49 11.13 -3.31
C SER A 183 -9.40 10.44 -4.31
N ASP A 184 -10.65 10.22 -3.91
CA ASP A 184 -11.70 9.71 -4.80
C ASP A 184 -12.09 10.69 -5.91
N ASN A 185 -11.61 11.93 -5.82
CA ASN A 185 -11.76 12.97 -6.84
C ASN A 185 -10.63 12.97 -7.89
N GLY A 186 -9.63 12.07 -7.73
CA GLY A 186 -8.48 11.99 -8.63
C GLY A 186 -7.37 12.98 -8.33
N GLU A 187 -7.28 13.46 -7.09
CA GLU A 187 -6.15 14.24 -6.61
C GLU A 187 -5.07 13.32 -6.07
N VAL A 188 -3.81 13.58 -6.41
CA VAL A 188 -2.65 12.80 -5.95
C VAL A 188 -1.77 13.69 -5.08
N PHE A 189 -1.47 13.22 -3.87
CA PHE A 189 -0.76 13.95 -2.84
C PHE A 189 0.69 13.44 -2.75
N TYR A 190 1.64 14.25 -3.18
CA TYR A 190 3.06 13.93 -3.15
C TYR A 190 3.78 14.71 -2.05
N GLN A 191 4.77 14.09 -1.42
CA GLN A 191 5.66 14.82 -0.53
C GLN A 191 6.57 15.74 -1.36
N ASP A 192 6.56 17.04 -1.02
CA ASP A 192 7.55 17.99 -1.47
C ASP A 192 8.71 18.06 -0.47
N SER A 193 9.89 17.57 -0.84
CA SER A 193 11.05 17.57 0.05
C SER A 193 11.64 18.96 0.29
N ASN A 194 11.38 19.95 -0.57
CA ASN A 194 11.84 21.34 -0.35
C ASN A 194 11.12 22.00 0.80
N THR A 195 9.82 21.76 0.88
CA THR A 195 8.96 22.36 1.91
C THR A 195 8.70 21.40 3.07
N SER A 196 9.01 20.12 2.91
CA SER A 196 8.59 19.02 3.81
C SER A 196 7.07 18.94 3.96
N GLY A 197 6.33 19.52 3.02
CA GLY A 197 4.87 19.52 2.94
C GLY A 197 4.35 18.71 1.77
N THR A 198 3.10 18.90 1.41
CA THR A 198 2.43 18.20 0.31
C THR A 198 2.24 19.12 -0.90
N MET A 199 2.48 18.58 -2.09
CA MET A 199 2.02 19.12 -3.36
C MET A 199 0.91 18.23 -3.89
N ILE A 200 -0.22 18.82 -4.24
CA ILE A 200 -1.42 18.16 -4.75
C ILE A 200 -1.46 18.36 -6.25
N PHE A 201 -1.61 17.28 -7.00
CA PHE A 201 -1.83 17.29 -8.45
C PHE A 201 -3.24 16.80 -8.75
N ASP A 202 -3.93 17.43 -9.68
CA ASP A 202 -5.29 17.09 -10.07
C ASP A 202 -5.41 16.65 -11.54
N LEU A 203 -6.56 16.12 -11.90
CA LEU A 203 -6.87 15.62 -13.25
C LEU A 203 -6.82 16.70 -14.34
N THR A 204 -6.81 17.98 -13.99
CA THR A 204 -6.71 19.08 -14.95
C THR A 204 -5.26 19.38 -15.35
N GLY A 205 -4.29 18.75 -14.68
CA GLY A 205 -2.85 19.01 -14.81
C GLY A 205 -2.38 20.21 -14.00
N GLY A 206 -3.23 20.73 -13.11
CA GLY A 206 -2.88 21.75 -12.13
C GLY A 206 -2.18 21.14 -10.91
N HIS A 207 -1.44 21.97 -10.19
CA HIS A 207 -0.89 21.59 -8.89
C HIS A 207 -0.94 22.77 -7.92
N TYR A 208 -1.12 22.44 -6.63
CA TYR A 208 -1.24 23.43 -5.55
C TYR A 208 -0.82 22.81 -4.21
N ALA A 209 -0.54 23.68 -3.23
CA ALA A 209 -0.29 23.26 -1.85
C ALA A 209 -1.60 23.28 -1.04
N PRO A 210 -1.77 22.39 -0.05
CA PRO A 210 -2.91 22.44 0.85
C PRO A 210 -2.90 23.74 1.67
N GLU A 211 -4.08 24.28 1.97
CA GLU A 211 -4.20 25.45 2.81
C GLU A 211 -3.71 25.15 4.23
N ALA A 212 -2.91 26.07 4.78
CA ALA A 212 -2.40 25.97 6.14
C ALA A 212 -3.34 26.67 7.13
N PRO A 213 -3.43 26.20 8.39
CA PRO A 213 -4.15 26.93 9.43
C PRO A 213 -3.55 28.31 9.68
N GLU A 214 -4.37 29.24 10.21
CA GLU A 214 -3.92 30.59 10.51
C GLU A 214 -2.69 30.61 11.44
N GLY A 215 -1.72 31.43 11.12
CA GLY A 215 -0.47 31.60 11.89
C GLY A 215 0.63 30.60 11.59
N VAL A 216 0.45 29.74 10.56
CA VAL A 216 1.47 28.80 10.11
C VAL A 216 2.05 29.26 8.78
N SER A 217 3.38 29.36 8.71
CA SER A 217 4.11 29.74 7.50
C SER A 217 4.54 28.57 6.62
N ARG A 218 4.43 27.34 7.13
CA ARG A 218 4.89 26.11 6.47
C ARG A 218 3.76 25.46 5.67
N VAL A 219 4.14 24.77 4.61
CA VAL A 219 3.21 23.92 3.84
C VAL A 219 2.87 22.67 4.67
N PRO A 220 1.58 22.39 4.90
CA PRO A 220 1.18 21.18 5.62
C PRO A 220 1.45 19.89 4.84
N SER A 221 1.55 18.78 5.57
CA SER A 221 1.64 17.43 5.00
C SER A 221 0.28 16.73 5.11
N VAL A 222 -0.34 16.40 3.98
CA VAL A 222 -1.56 15.58 3.91
C VAL A 222 -1.14 14.12 3.87
N GLN A 223 -1.75 13.28 4.71
CA GLN A 223 -1.39 11.88 4.88
C GLN A 223 -2.46 10.92 4.37
N ALA A 224 -3.72 11.31 4.44
CA ALA A 224 -4.84 10.50 3.98
C ALA A 224 -6.04 11.34 3.59
N THR A 225 -6.92 10.74 2.78
CA THR A 225 -8.21 11.29 2.39
C THR A 225 -9.32 10.33 2.80
N SER A 226 -10.51 10.85 3.09
CA SER A 226 -11.71 10.04 3.35
C SER A 226 -12.27 9.42 2.09
N LEU A 227 -13.07 8.37 2.25
CA LEU A 227 -14.00 7.93 1.22
C LEU A 227 -14.87 9.13 0.77
N GLY A 228 -14.99 9.33 -0.56
CA GLY A 228 -15.65 10.49 -1.15
C GLY A 228 -14.80 11.78 -1.22
N GLY A 229 -13.57 11.77 -0.69
CA GLY A 229 -12.57 12.84 -0.86
C GLY A 229 -12.87 14.16 -0.14
N LYS A 230 -13.91 14.22 0.69
CA LYS A 230 -14.34 15.45 1.37
C LYS A 230 -13.42 15.87 2.50
N TYR A 231 -12.88 14.89 3.24
CA TYR A 231 -12.03 15.13 4.40
C TYR A 231 -10.61 14.67 4.08
N TRP A 232 -9.64 15.50 4.44
CA TRP A 232 -8.23 15.13 4.44
C TRP A 232 -7.68 15.26 5.85
N VAL A 233 -6.65 14.52 6.16
CA VAL A 233 -5.95 14.61 7.44
C VAL A 233 -4.45 14.58 7.25
N GLY A 234 -3.74 15.18 8.19
CA GLY A 234 -2.30 15.26 8.16
C GLY A 234 -1.75 16.07 9.31
N TYR A 235 -0.68 16.80 9.05
CA TYR A 235 0.01 17.56 10.09
C TYR A 235 0.79 18.73 9.50
N VAL A 236 1.14 19.67 10.38
CA VAL A 236 2.12 20.72 10.08
C VAL A 236 2.93 21.05 11.33
N ARG A 237 4.15 21.49 11.15
CA ARG A 237 4.96 22.00 12.25
C ARG A 237 4.50 23.39 12.62
N ASN A 238 4.04 23.57 13.85
CA ASN A 238 3.61 24.86 14.38
C ASN A 238 4.84 25.75 14.66
N ASP A 239 4.75 27.03 14.28
CA ASP A 239 5.87 27.96 14.38
C ASP A 239 6.15 28.42 15.83
N SER A 240 5.15 28.33 16.74
CA SER A 240 5.25 28.82 18.12
C SER A 240 5.98 27.85 19.05
N ASP A 241 5.67 26.56 19.00
CA ASP A 241 6.24 25.51 19.89
C ASP A 241 7.16 24.54 19.16
N ARG A 242 7.18 24.61 17.82
CA ARG A 242 7.98 23.76 16.92
C ARG A 242 7.57 22.29 16.92
N LEU A 243 6.44 21.93 17.48
CA LEU A 243 5.90 20.58 17.42
C LEU A 243 5.09 20.38 16.14
N TYR A 244 4.94 19.13 15.73
CA TYR A 244 3.98 18.75 14.71
C TYR A 244 2.59 18.69 15.35
N HIS A 245 1.65 19.40 14.75
CA HIS A 245 0.26 19.43 15.16
C HIS A 245 -0.63 18.78 14.11
N PRO A 246 -1.58 17.92 14.51
CA PRO A 246 -2.49 17.25 13.61
C PRO A 246 -3.53 18.23 13.06
N ILE A 247 -3.87 18.04 11.78
CA ILE A 247 -4.83 18.88 11.04
C ILE A 247 -5.85 17.99 10.36
N LYS A 248 -7.09 18.47 10.28
CA LYS A 248 -8.14 17.98 9.40
C LYS A 248 -8.53 19.08 8.44
N TRP A 249 -8.77 18.76 7.19
CA TRP A 249 -9.39 19.63 6.19
C TRP A 249 -10.79 19.12 5.88
N THR A 250 -11.73 20.07 5.81
CA THR A 250 -13.09 19.81 5.33
C THR A 250 -13.30 20.65 4.08
N ASP A 251 -13.49 20.00 2.91
CA ASP A 251 -13.57 20.70 1.62
C ASP A 251 -12.39 21.69 1.41
N GLY A 252 -11.18 21.26 1.79
CA GLY A 252 -9.95 22.05 1.66
C GLY A 252 -9.69 23.07 2.79
N VAL A 253 -10.65 23.32 3.68
CA VAL A 253 -10.52 24.28 4.79
C VAL A 253 -9.91 23.58 6.02
N PRO A 254 -8.73 24.05 6.52
CA PRO A 254 -8.02 23.39 7.61
C PRO A 254 -8.60 23.76 8.99
N GLU A 255 -8.59 22.77 9.88
CA GLU A 255 -8.85 22.95 11.31
C GLU A 255 -7.84 22.14 12.15
N TRP A 256 -7.44 22.70 13.30
CA TRP A 256 -6.58 22.01 14.25
C TRP A 256 -7.33 20.89 14.95
N LEU A 257 -6.67 19.74 15.11
CA LEU A 257 -7.11 18.69 16.02
C LEU A 257 -6.42 18.85 17.38
N PRO A 258 -7.09 18.52 18.50
CA PRO A 258 -6.49 18.63 19.83
C PRO A 258 -5.31 17.65 19.99
N MET A 259 -4.30 18.08 20.73
CA MET A 259 -3.16 17.23 21.12
C MET A 259 -3.49 16.45 22.40
N PRO A 260 -3.00 15.21 22.58
CA PRO A 260 -3.01 14.56 23.89
C PRO A 260 -2.17 15.36 24.90
N GLU A 261 -2.43 15.16 26.18
CA GLU A 261 -1.70 15.88 27.25
C GLU A 261 -0.22 15.43 27.33
N LYS A 262 0.04 14.17 27.08
CA LYS A 262 1.36 13.55 27.14
C LYS A 262 1.59 12.63 25.93
N ASP A 263 2.85 12.31 25.66
CA ASP A 263 3.20 11.29 24.68
C ASP A 263 2.81 9.86 25.16
N PHE A 264 3.02 8.87 24.30
CA PHE A 264 2.66 7.47 24.58
C PHE A 264 3.35 6.90 25.82
N ARG A 265 4.52 7.41 26.22
CA ARG A 265 5.27 7.00 27.40
C ARG A 265 5.00 7.87 28.63
N GLY A 266 4.11 8.86 28.53
CA GLY A 266 3.74 9.78 29.61
C GLY A 266 4.68 10.97 29.78
N TYR A 267 5.53 11.26 28.78
CA TYR A 267 6.40 12.44 28.77
C TYR A 267 5.77 13.62 28.02
N ASP A 268 6.39 14.78 28.16
CA ASP A 268 6.06 15.93 27.32
C ASP A 268 6.50 15.69 25.86
N PHE A 269 5.74 16.19 24.92
CA PHE A 269 6.07 16.07 23.49
C PHE A 269 7.37 16.81 23.16
N THR A 270 8.18 16.18 22.32
CA THR A 270 9.38 16.75 21.69
C THR A 270 9.26 16.86 20.18
N THR A 271 8.45 16.04 19.56
CA THR A 271 8.21 16.03 18.12
C THR A 271 6.75 16.36 17.80
N GLY A 272 5.78 15.72 18.44
CA GLY A 272 4.36 16.02 18.30
C GLY A 272 3.49 14.87 17.79
N VAL A 273 2.37 15.20 17.16
CA VAL A 273 1.32 14.27 16.74
C VAL A 273 0.98 14.48 15.26
N MET A 274 0.72 13.40 14.56
CA MET A 274 0.37 13.39 13.14
C MET A 274 -0.92 12.63 12.93
N ALA A 275 -1.91 13.22 12.26
CA ALA A 275 -3.10 12.50 11.82
C ALA A 275 -2.77 11.67 10.56
N ARG A 276 -3.26 10.42 10.50
CA ARG A 276 -2.87 9.41 9.50
C ARG A 276 -4.02 8.81 8.71
N GLY A 277 -5.24 8.87 9.21
CA GLY A 277 -6.41 8.36 8.51
C GLY A 277 -7.70 8.90 9.08
N VAL A 278 -8.77 8.84 8.30
CA VAL A 278 -10.07 9.47 8.60
C VAL A 278 -11.22 8.60 8.08
N SER A 279 -12.29 8.49 8.87
CA SER A 279 -13.55 7.84 8.47
C SER A 279 -14.25 8.59 7.33
N ALA A 280 -15.18 7.92 6.65
CA ALA A 280 -15.91 8.48 5.51
C ALA A 280 -16.67 9.77 5.84
N ASP A 281 -17.21 9.86 7.04
CA ASP A 281 -17.96 11.02 7.54
C ASP A 281 -17.08 12.09 8.22
N GLY A 282 -15.77 11.83 8.35
CA GLY A 282 -14.83 12.71 9.05
C GLY A 282 -15.00 12.74 10.57
N GLY A 283 -15.83 11.87 11.14
CA GLY A 283 -16.16 11.83 12.56
C GLY A 283 -15.12 11.15 13.44
N VAL A 284 -14.39 10.19 12.88
CA VAL A 284 -13.30 9.49 13.54
C VAL A 284 -12.01 9.65 12.73
N ILE A 285 -10.95 10.05 13.39
CA ILE A 285 -9.61 10.23 12.82
C ILE A 285 -8.65 9.40 13.67
N TYR A 286 -7.65 8.76 13.09
CA TYR A 286 -6.54 8.20 13.85
C TYR A 286 -5.22 8.85 13.46
N GLY A 287 -4.23 8.72 14.33
CA GLY A 287 -2.91 9.27 14.10
C GLY A 287 -1.86 8.65 15.01
N THR A 288 -0.68 9.22 14.99
CA THR A 288 0.48 8.71 15.74
C THR A 288 1.15 9.81 16.51
N THR A 289 1.67 9.48 17.69
CA THR A 289 2.66 10.27 18.37
C THR A 289 4.03 9.88 17.83
N TRP A 290 4.75 10.82 17.24
CA TRP A 290 6.10 10.54 16.72
C TRP A 290 7.14 10.96 17.75
N GLU A 291 7.37 10.09 18.73
CA GLU A 291 8.26 10.37 19.83
C GLU A 291 9.21 9.20 20.12
N ARG A 292 10.49 9.48 20.34
CA ARG A 292 11.48 8.64 21.01
C ARG A 292 11.49 7.17 20.57
N ASP A 293 11.53 6.92 19.26
CA ASP A 293 11.56 5.59 18.67
C ASP A 293 10.27 4.76 18.83
N ASP A 294 9.18 5.38 19.31
CA ASP A 294 7.90 4.72 19.45
C ASP A 294 6.73 5.57 18.95
N SER A 295 5.86 4.95 18.16
CA SER A 295 4.73 5.59 17.50
C SER A 295 3.42 5.10 18.09
N GLY A 296 3.10 5.54 19.32
CA GLY A 296 1.79 5.27 19.93
C GLY A 296 0.66 5.79 19.04
N MET A 297 -0.43 5.04 18.93
CA MET A 297 -1.61 5.48 18.18
C MET A 297 -2.56 6.28 19.03
N VAL A 298 -3.11 7.33 18.44
CA VAL A 298 -4.18 8.16 19.00
C VAL A 298 -5.37 8.18 18.07
N TYR A 299 -6.56 8.50 18.58
CA TYR A 299 -7.73 8.79 17.75
C TYR A 299 -8.51 9.99 18.28
N TRP A 300 -9.20 10.64 17.37
CA TRP A 300 -10.12 11.77 17.64
C TRP A 300 -11.53 11.35 17.33
N LYS A 301 -12.42 11.54 18.29
CA LYS A 301 -13.86 11.31 18.15
C LYS A 301 -14.61 12.29 19.04
N ASP A 302 -15.69 12.89 18.54
CA ASP A 302 -16.53 13.85 19.28
C ASP A 302 -15.75 15.04 19.90
N GLY A 303 -14.65 15.46 19.24
CA GLY A 303 -13.80 16.56 19.70
C GLY A 303 -12.79 16.18 20.81
N GLU A 304 -12.75 14.93 21.24
CA GLU A 304 -11.79 14.39 22.20
C GLU A 304 -10.67 13.63 21.51
N VAL A 305 -9.49 13.58 22.14
CA VAL A 305 -8.36 12.74 21.74
C VAL A 305 -8.07 11.70 22.80
N LYS A 306 -7.90 10.44 22.37
CA LYS A 306 -7.55 9.31 23.25
C LYS A 306 -6.50 8.44 22.60
N TYR A 307 -5.77 7.64 23.40
CA TYR A 307 -4.92 6.59 22.86
C TYR A 307 -5.76 5.42 22.33
N VAL A 308 -5.43 4.94 21.12
CA VAL A 308 -5.98 3.70 20.58
C VAL A 308 -5.50 2.57 21.46
N GLY A 309 -6.42 1.68 21.87
CA GLY A 309 -6.07 0.59 22.78
C GLY A 309 -5.79 1.03 24.22
N HIS A 310 -6.40 2.13 24.69
CA HIS A 310 -6.22 2.61 26.07
C HIS A 310 -6.63 1.57 27.12
N ASP A 311 -7.46 0.59 26.76
CA ASP A 311 -7.86 -0.53 27.63
C ASP A 311 -6.74 -1.56 27.87
N VAL A 312 -5.71 -1.58 27.02
CA VAL A 312 -4.53 -2.45 27.11
C VAL A 312 -3.22 -1.68 27.25
N HIS A 313 -3.28 -0.34 27.19
CA HIS A 313 -2.10 0.52 27.32
C HIS A 313 -1.59 0.54 28.77
N THR A 314 -0.29 0.30 28.94
CA THR A 314 0.35 0.34 30.26
C THR A 314 1.68 1.08 30.18
N ILE A 315 1.99 1.82 31.26
CA ILE A 315 3.27 2.52 31.43
C ILE A 315 3.93 1.98 32.72
N THR A 316 5.19 1.53 32.60
CA THR A 316 5.94 0.99 33.73
C THR A 316 7.29 1.69 33.82
N PRO A 317 7.55 2.44 34.93
CA PRO A 317 8.86 3.04 35.16
C PRO A 317 9.97 2.01 35.31
N CYS A 318 11.12 2.27 34.70
CA CYS A 318 12.32 1.45 34.79
C CYS A 318 13.58 2.31 34.67
N GLN A 319 14.76 1.70 34.77
CA GLN A 319 16.03 2.35 34.50
C GLN A 319 16.77 1.62 33.38
N LEU A 320 17.26 2.37 32.40
CA LEU A 320 18.03 1.85 31.27
C LEU A 320 19.45 2.44 31.26
N TYR A 321 20.38 1.78 30.58
CA TYR A 321 21.69 2.35 30.27
C TYR A 321 21.61 3.21 29.01
N ASP A 322 22.21 4.39 29.05
CA ASP A 322 22.46 5.20 27.87
C ASP A 322 23.72 4.69 27.10
N ALA A 323 24.08 5.41 26.01
CA ALA A 323 25.26 5.09 25.21
C ALA A 323 26.60 5.20 25.98
N ASN A 324 26.64 5.87 27.12
CA ASN A 324 27.81 6.04 28.01
C ASN A 324 27.80 5.04 29.17
N TRP A 325 26.86 4.12 29.21
CA TRP A 325 26.63 3.17 30.32
C TRP A 325 26.21 3.83 31.64
N GLU A 326 25.59 5.02 31.54
CA GLU A 326 24.99 5.67 32.70
C GLU A 326 23.51 5.32 32.78
N LEU A 327 23.01 5.06 34.00
CA LEU A 327 21.60 4.77 34.25
C LEU A 327 20.76 6.03 34.13
N PHE A 328 19.65 5.93 33.39
CA PHE A 328 18.63 6.97 33.29
C PHE A 328 17.23 6.40 33.51
N ASP A 329 16.34 7.24 34.02
CA ASP A 329 14.94 6.87 34.22
C ASP A 329 14.20 6.82 32.86
N TRP A 330 13.45 5.75 32.66
CA TRP A 330 12.68 5.50 31.47
C TRP A 330 11.31 4.94 31.80
N ASN A 331 10.35 5.13 30.89
CA ASN A 331 9.03 4.50 30.95
C ASN A 331 8.87 3.49 29.83
N LEU A 332 8.74 2.21 30.16
CA LEU A 332 8.25 1.20 29.22
C LEU A 332 6.78 1.49 28.91
N ALA A 333 6.38 1.38 27.66
CA ALA A 333 5.00 1.54 27.23
C ALA A 333 4.56 0.36 26.39
N ASN A 334 3.63 -0.45 26.92
CA ASN A 334 2.96 -1.49 26.15
C ASN A 334 1.61 -0.97 25.69
N GLY A 335 1.28 -1.18 24.42
CA GLY A 335 0.03 -0.67 23.87
C GLY A 335 -0.04 -0.74 22.35
N VAL A 336 -1.09 -0.16 21.77
CA VAL A 336 -1.31 -0.16 20.34
C VAL A 336 -0.49 0.93 19.67
N THR A 337 0.32 0.53 18.70
CA THR A 337 1.20 1.38 17.93
C THR A 337 0.86 1.34 16.44
N CYS A 338 1.24 2.38 15.72
CA CYS A 338 1.15 2.41 14.27
C CYS A 338 2.43 1.86 13.65
N THR A 339 2.30 0.91 12.76
CA THR A 339 3.41 0.42 11.95
C THR A 339 3.56 1.23 10.68
N ALA A 340 3.77 2.50 10.87
CA ALA A 340 4.20 3.56 9.98
C ALA A 340 3.36 3.84 8.71
N GLU A 341 2.95 2.93 7.86
CA GLU A 341 2.48 3.34 6.52
C GLU A 341 1.25 2.59 6.00
N ARG A 342 0.75 1.60 6.72
CA ARG A 342 -0.22 0.64 6.18
C ARG A 342 -1.40 0.31 7.08
N THR A 343 -1.49 0.95 8.24
CA THR A 343 -2.66 0.81 9.11
C THR A 343 -3.80 1.65 8.59
N ASN A 344 -5.02 1.20 8.80
CA ASN A 344 -6.20 1.84 8.25
C ASN A 344 -7.34 1.90 9.26
N ILE A 345 -8.34 2.70 8.94
CA ILE A 345 -9.59 2.85 9.69
C ILE A 345 -10.75 2.34 8.83
N SER A 346 -11.73 1.69 9.41
CA SER A 346 -12.93 1.28 8.69
C SER A 346 -13.75 2.50 8.22
N PRO A 347 -14.55 2.39 7.15
CA PRO A 347 -15.30 3.52 6.59
C PRO A 347 -16.16 4.29 7.60
N SER A 348 -16.83 3.60 8.53
CA SER A 348 -17.61 4.25 9.59
C SER A 348 -16.77 4.80 10.75
N GLY A 349 -15.49 4.43 10.82
CA GLY A 349 -14.64 4.71 11.98
C GLY A 349 -14.87 3.79 13.17
N LYS A 350 -15.67 2.73 13.03
CA LYS A 350 -15.94 1.74 14.10
C LYS A 350 -14.66 1.01 14.51
N TRP A 351 -13.79 0.67 13.55
CA TRP A 351 -12.58 -0.09 13.78
C TRP A 351 -11.32 0.68 13.34
N ILE A 352 -10.27 0.58 14.15
CA ILE A 352 -8.93 1.05 13.82
C ILE A 352 -7.96 -0.15 13.88
N ALA A 353 -7.22 -0.38 12.81
CA ALA A 353 -6.19 -1.41 12.71
C ALA A 353 -4.84 -0.87 13.21
N GLY A 354 -4.02 -1.70 13.86
CA GLY A 354 -2.71 -1.33 14.38
C GLY A 354 -1.90 -2.56 14.81
N ALA A 355 -0.90 -2.34 15.65
CA ALA A 355 -0.10 -3.41 16.23
C ALA A 355 0.06 -3.22 17.74
N TYR A 356 -0.15 -4.27 18.52
CA TYR A 356 0.10 -4.25 19.95
C TYR A 356 1.54 -4.64 20.22
N LYS A 357 2.32 -3.71 20.77
CA LYS A 357 3.71 -3.91 21.15
C LYS A 357 3.85 -4.11 22.64
N THR A 358 4.76 -5.02 23.01
CA THR A 358 5.16 -5.26 24.38
C THR A 358 6.66 -5.15 24.55
N GLU A 359 7.08 -4.51 25.65
CA GLU A 359 8.46 -4.28 26.01
C GLU A 359 8.68 -4.71 27.47
N GLU A 360 9.89 -5.11 27.77
CA GLU A 360 10.33 -5.31 29.15
C GLU A 360 11.77 -4.80 29.36
N GLU A 361 12.11 -4.52 30.61
CA GLU A 361 13.48 -4.24 30.98
C GLU A 361 14.19 -5.56 31.36
N ARG A 362 15.35 -5.80 30.71
CA ARG A 362 16.26 -6.90 31.06
C ARG A 362 17.67 -6.37 31.20
N ASN A 363 18.22 -6.42 32.42
CA ASN A 363 19.57 -5.94 32.72
C ASN A 363 19.80 -4.48 32.29
N HIS A 364 18.85 -3.60 32.57
CA HIS A 364 18.85 -2.19 32.19
C HIS A 364 18.90 -1.94 30.66
N GLN A 365 18.38 -2.89 29.92
CA GLN A 365 18.20 -2.77 28.48
C GLN A 365 16.73 -2.94 28.09
N LEU A 366 16.27 -2.18 27.12
CA LEU A 366 14.95 -2.34 26.51
C LEU A 366 14.93 -3.58 25.64
N VAL A 367 13.96 -4.47 25.84
CA VAL A 367 13.74 -5.66 25.03
C VAL A 367 12.28 -5.67 24.55
N GLU A 368 12.09 -5.63 23.24
CA GLU A 368 10.78 -5.88 22.62
C GLU A 368 10.46 -7.37 22.77
N THR A 369 9.32 -7.69 23.39
CA THR A 369 8.91 -9.06 23.72
C THR A 369 7.77 -9.56 22.83
N GLY A 370 7.05 -8.67 22.16
CA GLY A 370 5.95 -9.03 21.27
C GLY A 370 5.52 -7.87 20.39
N ASP A 371 4.99 -8.23 19.20
CA ASP A 371 4.45 -7.34 18.20
C ASP A 371 3.33 -8.09 17.47
N TYR A 372 2.08 -7.78 17.84
CA TYR A 372 0.91 -8.56 17.48
C TYR A 372 -0.12 -7.70 16.74
N PRO A 373 -0.86 -8.23 15.74
CA PRO A 373 -1.96 -7.50 15.14
C PRO A 373 -3.00 -7.12 16.19
N ALA A 374 -3.45 -5.87 16.15
CA ALA A 374 -4.45 -5.34 17.05
C ALA A 374 -5.52 -4.56 16.31
N PHE A 375 -6.77 -4.76 16.69
CA PHE A 375 -7.93 -4.03 16.20
C PHE A 375 -8.66 -3.38 17.36
N TYR A 376 -8.86 -2.07 17.27
CA TYR A 376 -9.54 -1.30 18.29
C TYR A 376 -10.94 -0.89 17.82
N ASN A 377 -11.94 -1.22 18.62
CA ASN A 377 -13.33 -0.81 18.38
C ASN A 377 -13.61 0.52 19.08
N THR A 378 -13.87 1.59 18.30
CA THR A 378 -14.08 2.94 18.82
C THR A 378 -15.44 3.14 19.48
N GLU A 379 -16.39 2.21 19.33
CA GLU A 379 -17.72 2.25 19.95
C GLU A 379 -17.73 1.57 21.32
N THR A 380 -17.07 0.41 21.42
CA THR A 380 -16.97 -0.34 22.68
C THR A 380 -15.72 0.01 23.49
N GLU A 381 -14.79 0.72 22.88
CA GLU A 381 -13.48 1.08 23.43
C GLU A 381 -12.68 -0.16 23.87
N LYS A 382 -12.71 -1.23 23.05
CA LYS A 382 -12.04 -2.50 23.30
C LYS A 382 -11.07 -2.88 22.22
N THR A 383 -9.96 -3.46 22.63
CA THR A 383 -8.89 -3.98 21.77
C THR A 383 -8.99 -5.49 21.61
N THR A 384 -8.97 -5.97 20.36
CA THR A 384 -8.79 -7.37 20.02
C THR A 384 -7.35 -7.59 19.53
N ILE A 385 -6.59 -8.44 20.23
CA ILE A 385 -5.18 -8.73 19.90
C ILE A 385 -5.08 -10.18 19.42
N PHE A 386 -4.37 -10.40 18.30
CA PHE A 386 -4.12 -11.74 17.72
C PHE A 386 -2.74 -12.24 18.16
N GLU A 387 -2.64 -12.78 19.36
CA GLU A 387 -1.38 -13.19 20.02
C GLU A 387 -0.65 -14.35 19.31
N ASP A 388 -1.36 -15.15 18.52
CA ASP A 388 -0.77 -16.25 17.74
C ASP A 388 0.05 -15.76 16.52
N TYR A 389 -0.02 -14.46 16.18
CA TYR A 389 0.62 -13.85 15.02
C TYR A 389 1.70 -12.83 15.40
N ASN A 390 2.71 -13.28 16.17
CA ASN A 390 3.84 -12.42 16.52
C ASN A 390 4.65 -12.04 15.26
N GLY A 391 5.01 -10.76 15.12
CA GLY A 391 5.69 -10.21 13.95
C GLY A 391 4.74 -9.83 12.80
N TYR A 392 3.42 -9.84 13.05
CA TYR A 392 2.40 -9.34 12.13
C TYR A 392 1.79 -8.04 12.66
N TYR A 393 1.12 -7.30 11.79
CA TYR A 393 0.33 -6.11 12.12
C TYR A 393 -1.02 -6.16 11.44
N ALA A 394 -2.00 -5.45 11.96
CA ALA A 394 -3.28 -5.26 11.30
C ALA A 394 -3.16 -4.16 10.24
N ALA A 395 -3.45 -4.50 8.97
CA ALA A 395 -3.28 -3.62 7.82
C ALA A 395 -4.56 -2.84 7.50
N THR A 396 -5.71 -3.51 7.53
CA THR A 396 -7.01 -2.89 7.25
C THR A 396 -8.14 -3.66 7.93
N VAL A 397 -9.31 -3.04 8.01
CA VAL A 397 -10.51 -3.65 8.60
C VAL A 397 -11.76 -3.02 7.99
N THR A 398 -12.79 -3.84 7.75
CA THR A 398 -14.11 -3.42 7.30
C THR A 398 -15.01 -3.05 8.48
N ASP A 399 -16.16 -2.42 8.23
CA ASP A 399 -17.12 -2.04 9.28
C ASP A 399 -17.77 -3.24 9.98
N ASP A 400 -17.88 -4.37 9.31
CA ASP A 400 -18.39 -5.64 9.85
C ASP A 400 -17.32 -6.48 10.57
N GLY A 401 -16.09 -5.96 10.66
CA GLY A 401 -15.02 -6.61 11.43
C GLY A 401 -14.25 -7.68 10.67
N LEU A 402 -14.27 -7.68 9.33
CA LEU A 402 -13.34 -8.47 8.55
C LEU A 402 -12.03 -7.71 8.43
N GLY A 403 -10.96 -8.24 9.01
CA GLY A 403 -9.64 -7.60 9.04
C GLY A 403 -8.63 -8.33 8.17
N VAL A 404 -7.55 -7.61 7.83
CA VAL A 404 -6.37 -8.19 7.19
C VAL A 404 -5.16 -7.98 8.09
N ILE A 405 -4.42 -9.06 8.35
CA ILE A 405 -3.13 -9.01 9.05
C ILE A 405 -2.01 -9.37 8.09
N GLN A 406 -0.87 -8.69 8.19
CA GLN A 406 0.29 -8.88 7.31
C GLN A 406 1.56 -9.07 8.11
N SER A 407 2.47 -9.89 7.59
CA SER A 407 3.82 -10.05 8.14
C SER A 407 4.65 -8.78 7.91
N ARG A 408 5.43 -8.37 8.91
CA ARG A 408 6.40 -7.26 8.78
C ARG A 408 7.56 -7.59 7.86
N TYR A 409 7.90 -8.87 7.75
CA TYR A 409 9.13 -9.34 7.11
C TYR A 409 8.90 -10.18 5.87
N GLY A 410 7.63 -10.34 5.43
CA GLY A 410 7.25 -11.19 4.33
C GLY A 410 6.07 -10.66 3.52
N THR A 411 5.69 -11.41 2.51
CA THR A 411 4.50 -11.14 1.68
C THR A 411 3.25 -11.86 2.20
N GLU A 412 3.37 -12.61 3.30
CA GLU A 412 2.31 -13.43 3.85
C GLU A 412 1.29 -12.55 4.60
N GLY A 413 0.01 -12.80 4.34
CA GLY A 413 -1.10 -12.12 5.00
C GLY A 413 -2.29 -13.06 5.18
N TYR A 414 -3.11 -12.74 6.19
CA TYR A 414 -4.33 -13.51 6.51
C TYR A 414 -5.53 -12.56 6.62
N VAL A 415 -6.68 -13.05 6.18
CA VAL A 415 -7.97 -12.45 6.49
C VAL A 415 -8.45 -13.04 7.81
N VAL A 416 -8.92 -12.19 8.70
CA VAL A 416 -9.36 -12.54 10.05
C VAL A 416 -10.75 -12.00 10.35
N ASP A 417 -11.54 -12.74 11.10
CA ASP A 417 -12.74 -12.24 11.75
C ASP A 417 -12.31 -11.66 13.12
N VAL A 418 -12.45 -10.35 13.27
CA VAL A 418 -11.98 -9.62 14.46
C VAL A 418 -12.86 -9.92 15.67
N GLU A 419 -14.18 -10.03 15.48
CA GLU A 419 -15.14 -10.30 16.56
C GLU A 419 -15.04 -11.76 17.05
N ALA A 420 -14.92 -12.72 16.12
CA ALA A 420 -14.70 -14.13 16.45
C ALA A 420 -13.27 -14.45 16.87
N LYS A 421 -12.32 -13.52 16.68
CA LYS A 421 -10.88 -13.66 16.97
C LYS A 421 -10.27 -14.91 16.31
N CYS A 422 -10.55 -15.11 15.02
CA CYS A 422 -10.03 -16.26 14.28
C CYS A 422 -9.60 -15.88 12.85
N ALA A 423 -8.66 -16.67 12.30
CA ALA A 423 -8.29 -16.56 10.89
C ALA A 423 -9.38 -17.19 10.02
N VAL A 424 -9.73 -16.49 8.94
CA VAL A 424 -10.62 -16.99 7.86
C VAL A 424 -9.80 -17.78 6.85
N GLY A 425 -8.62 -17.28 6.48
CA GLY A 425 -7.70 -17.93 5.54
C GLY A 425 -6.54 -17.00 5.17
N SER A 426 -5.59 -17.49 4.37
CA SER A 426 -4.59 -16.60 3.76
C SER A 426 -5.29 -15.62 2.81
N VAL A 427 -4.72 -14.45 2.60
CA VAL A 427 -5.30 -13.44 1.69
C VAL A 427 -5.48 -14.03 0.28
N SER A 428 -4.49 -14.74 -0.24
CA SER A 428 -4.57 -15.36 -1.57
C SER A 428 -5.70 -16.40 -1.65
N GLN A 429 -5.87 -17.23 -0.62
CA GLN A 429 -6.95 -18.22 -0.58
C GLN A 429 -8.30 -17.53 -0.45
N TRP A 430 -8.43 -16.52 0.40
CA TRP A 430 -9.68 -15.77 0.58
C TRP A 430 -10.10 -15.05 -0.70
N VAL A 431 -9.15 -14.41 -1.40
CA VAL A 431 -9.39 -13.77 -2.71
C VAL A 431 -9.85 -14.79 -3.74
N TYR A 432 -9.21 -15.98 -3.75
CA TYR A 432 -9.64 -17.07 -4.63
C TYR A 432 -11.05 -17.57 -4.30
N ASP A 433 -11.33 -17.85 -3.03
CA ASP A 433 -12.62 -18.38 -2.59
C ASP A 433 -13.77 -17.37 -2.78
N THR A 434 -13.47 -16.09 -2.61
CA THR A 434 -14.47 -15.01 -2.70
C THR A 434 -14.71 -14.56 -4.14
N TYR A 435 -13.61 -14.44 -4.92
CA TYR A 435 -13.63 -13.77 -6.23
C TYR A 435 -13.15 -14.67 -7.38
N GLY A 436 -12.63 -15.87 -7.11
CA GLY A 436 -12.02 -16.74 -8.13
C GLY A 436 -10.70 -16.24 -8.70
N ILE A 437 -10.08 -15.23 -8.08
CA ILE A 437 -8.84 -14.62 -8.56
C ILE A 437 -7.62 -15.32 -7.96
N VAL A 438 -6.68 -15.72 -8.80
CA VAL A 438 -5.36 -16.22 -8.37
C VAL A 438 -4.38 -15.05 -8.29
N ILE A 439 -3.91 -14.75 -7.08
CA ILE A 439 -2.81 -13.79 -6.88
C ILE A 439 -1.50 -14.50 -7.19
N PRO A 440 -0.66 -14.01 -8.13
CA PRO A 440 0.65 -14.61 -8.40
C PRO A 440 1.55 -14.59 -7.15
N ASN A 441 2.34 -15.65 -6.96
CA ASN A 441 3.18 -15.82 -5.76
C ASN A 441 4.29 -14.78 -5.61
N ASP A 442 4.63 -14.06 -6.68
CA ASP A 442 5.63 -12.99 -6.73
C ASP A 442 5.03 -11.59 -6.52
N CYS A 443 3.71 -11.51 -6.35
CA CYS A 443 3.02 -10.27 -6.06
C CYS A 443 2.91 -10.01 -4.55
N GLY A 444 3.33 -8.84 -4.12
CA GLY A 444 3.08 -8.33 -2.77
C GLY A 444 1.80 -7.48 -2.75
N ILE A 445 1.02 -7.61 -1.69
CA ILE A 445 -0.16 -6.76 -1.49
C ILE A 445 0.30 -5.42 -0.90
N ILE A 446 -0.05 -4.31 -1.55
CA ILE A 446 0.37 -2.97 -1.14
C ILE A 446 -0.77 -2.23 -0.43
N ALA A 447 -2.00 -2.36 -0.92
CA ALA A 447 -3.15 -1.66 -0.37
C ALA A 447 -4.45 -2.45 -0.57
N PHE A 448 -5.43 -2.14 0.28
CA PHE A 448 -6.80 -2.65 0.20
C PHE A 448 -7.76 -1.47 0.21
N SER A 449 -8.85 -1.56 -0.55
CA SER A 449 -9.98 -0.68 -0.29
C SER A 449 -10.62 -1.01 1.08
N PRO A 450 -11.20 -0.02 1.80
CA PRO A 450 -11.77 -0.24 3.13
C PRO A 450 -12.90 -1.28 3.18
N ASP A 451 -13.51 -1.60 2.06
CA ASP A 451 -14.56 -2.62 1.90
C ASP A 451 -14.02 -3.97 1.38
N LEU A 452 -12.70 -4.09 1.20
CA LEU A 452 -11.98 -5.24 0.65
C LEU A 452 -12.43 -5.67 -0.76
N THR A 453 -13.15 -4.82 -1.48
CA THR A 453 -13.58 -5.12 -2.86
C THR A 453 -12.48 -4.87 -3.89
N ARG A 454 -11.40 -4.20 -3.49
CA ARG A 454 -10.21 -3.92 -4.32
C ARG A 454 -8.92 -4.16 -3.52
N VAL A 455 -7.97 -4.80 -4.19
CA VAL A 455 -6.65 -5.13 -3.64
C VAL A 455 -5.59 -4.73 -4.63
#